data_9842f01400fed98a0705e38128dea3f3
#
_entry.id   9842f01400fed98a0705e38128dea3f3
#
_cell.length_a   1.000
_cell.length_b   1.000
_cell.length_c   1.000
_cell.angle_alpha   90.00
_cell.angle_beta   90.00
_cell.angle_gamma   90.00
#
_symmetry.space_group_name_H-M   'P 1'
#
loop_
_entity.id
_entity.type
_entity.pdbx_description
1 polymer ?
#
loop_
_entity_poly.entity_id
_entity_poly.type
_entity_poly.pdbx_seq_one_letter_code
_entity_poly.pdbx_strand_id
1 'polypeptide(L)'
;MGDVIGIDLELIESESSVGSFNADIYAMESGSNRRVIIENQLEETDHRHLGQIITYAAGKGAELVVWIVAKANDQHKQAIEWLNEHTDSEFGFFLIEIEVLKIGDSMAAPQFNIVERPNDWAKAIKKAEGLSETNKTYLAYWERYGELASSSQEFMK
;
A
#
# COMPACT_ATOMS: atom_id res chain seq x y z
N MET A 1 -5.88 2.44 4.13
CA MET A 1 -4.70 1.70 3.60
C MET A 1 -4.99 1.18 2.18
N GLY A 2 -6.13 0.60 1.93
CA GLY A 2 -6.51 0.14 0.60
C GLY A 2 -6.30 1.18 -0.50
N ASP A 3 -6.79 2.41 -0.30
CA ASP A 3 -6.62 3.52 -1.26
C ASP A 3 -5.14 3.85 -1.55
N VAL A 4 -4.23 3.64 -0.58
CA VAL A 4 -2.80 3.94 -0.75
C VAL A 4 -2.13 2.95 -1.70
N ILE A 5 -2.48 1.67 -1.57
CA ILE A 5 -1.92 0.59 -2.40
C ILE A 5 -2.82 0.20 -3.57
N GLY A 6 -3.97 0.84 -3.72
CA GLY A 6 -4.88 0.69 -4.87
C GLY A 6 -5.67 -0.62 -4.87
N ILE A 7 -6.02 -1.17 -3.70
CA ILE A 7 -6.86 -2.37 -3.57
C ILE A 7 -7.93 -2.17 -2.50
N ASP A 8 -9.06 -2.85 -2.65
CA ASP A 8 -10.09 -2.88 -1.62
C ASP A 8 -9.75 -3.93 -0.57
N LEU A 9 -9.68 -3.51 0.70
CA LEU A 9 -9.35 -4.38 1.82
C LEU A 9 -10.53 -4.56 2.76
N GLU A 10 -10.85 -5.81 3.06
CA GLU A 10 -11.78 -6.19 4.10
C GLU A 10 -11.01 -6.65 5.34
N LEU A 11 -11.23 -5.97 6.48
CA LEU A 11 -10.62 -6.33 7.74
C LEU A 11 -11.19 -7.67 8.22
N ILE A 12 -10.33 -8.65 8.48
CA ILE A 12 -10.72 -9.92 9.09
C ILE A 12 -10.50 -9.86 10.60
N GLU A 13 -9.31 -9.45 11.04
CA GLU A 13 -8.93 -9.47 12.44
C GLU A 13 -7.83 -8.44 12.71
N SER A 14 -7.92 -7.75 13.85
CA SER A 14 -6.82 -6.96 14.41
C SER A 14 -6.14 -7.74 15.51
N GLU A 15 -4.83 -7.53 15.74
CA GLU A 15 -4.01 -8.29 16.69
C GLU A 15 -4.12 -9.80 16.45
N SER A 16 -4.02 -10.21 15.18
CA SER A 16 -4.29 -11.57 14.75
C SER A 16 -3.18 -12.53 15.15
N SER A 17 -3.52 -13.58 15.90
CA SER A 17 -2.56 -14.53 16.46
C SER A 17 -1.84 -15.34 15.39
N VAL A 18 -0.50 -15.40 15.48
CA VAL A 18 0.40 -16.23 14.68
C VAL A 18 1.34 -17.00 15.61
N GLY A 19 0.95 -18.18 16.02
CA GLY A 19 1.66 -18.94 17.03
C GLY A 19 1.71 -18.21 18.38
N SER A 20 2.91 -17.79 18.81
CA SER A 20 3.14 -17.01 20.05
C SER A 20 3.20 -15.49 19.79
N PHE A 21 2.96 -15.04 18.58
CA PHE A 21 3.01 -13.64 18.17
C PHE A 21 1.65 -13.16 17.64
N ASN A 22 1.49 -11.87 17.48
CA ASN A 22 0.31 -11.28 16.87
C ASN A 22 0.74 -10.36 15.72
N ALA A 23 0.06 -10.48 14.57
CA ALA A 23 0.14 -9.50 13.50
C ALA A 23 -0.87 -8.37 13.78
N ASP A 24 -0.49 -7.13 13.53
CA ASP A 24 -1.34 -5.97 13.85
C ASP A 24 -2.69 -6.05 13.12
N ILE A 25 -2.67 -6.30 11.82
CA ILE A 25 -3.88 -6.39 11.00
C ILE A 25 -3.78 -7.57 10.05
N TYR A 26 -4.82 -8.40 10.05
CA TYR A 26 -5.07 -9.42 9.05
C TYR A 26 -6.31 -9.04 8.25
N ALA A 27 -6.16 -8.95 6.95
CA ALA A 27 -7.20 -8.52 6.02
C ALA A 27 -7.27 -9.42 4.79
N MET A 28 -8.29 -9.23 3.98
CA MET A 28 -8.48 -9.89 2.70
C MET A 28 -8.71 -8.83 1.61
N GLU A 29 -8.10 -9.02 0.46
CA GLU A 29 -8.38 -8.20 -0.71
C GLU A 29 -9.73 -8.61 -1.30
N SER A 30 -10.64 -7.65 -1.44
CA SER A 30 -11.95 -7.88 -2.06
C SER A 30 -11.76 -8.22 -3.55
N GLY A 31 -12.43 -9.27 -4.00
CA GLY A 31 -12.40 -9.69 -5.41
C GLY A 31 -11.36 -10.74 -5.76
N SER A 32 -10.13 -10.69 -5.25
CA SER A 32 -9.10 -11.72 -5.45
C SER A 32 -9.05 -12.75 -4.33
N ASN A 33 -9.57 -12.39 -3.15
CA ASN A 33 -9.48 -13.16 -1.90
C ASN A 33 -8.03 -13.39 -1.41
N ARG A 34 -7.06 -12.60 -1.86
CA ARG A 34 -5.69 -12.67 -1.32
C ARG A 34 -5.68 -12.23 0.14
N ARG A 35 -4.93 -12.95 0.95
CA ARG A 35 -4.72 -12.65 2.35
C ARG A 35 -3.64 -11.60 2.51
N VAL A 36 -3.87 -10.62 3.36
CA VAL A 36 -3.02 -9.47 3.54
C VAL A 36 -2.65 -9.33 5.01
N ILE A 37 -1.37 -9.21 5.29
CA ILE A 37 -0.84 -8.81 6.60
C ILE A 37 -0.39 -7.36 6.52
N ILE A 38 -0.79 -6.56 7.50
CA ILE A 38 -0.31 -5.19 7.66
C ILE A 38 0.35 -5.08 9.04
N GLU A 39 1.58 -4.65 9.06
CA GLU A 39 2.38 -4.42 10.27
C GLU A 39 2.72 -2.95 10.38
N ASN A 40 2.48 -2.34 11.56
CA ASN A 40 2.72 -0.94 11.82
C ASN A 40 3.90 -0.80 12.78
N GLN A 41 5.04 -0.40 12.27
CA GLN A 41 6.21 -0.04 13.08
C GLN A 41 6.38 1.48 13.04
N LEU A 42 5.94 2.20 14.09
CA LEU A 42 6.04 3.66 14.16
C LEU A 42 7.46 4.15 14.51
N GLU A 43 8.45 3.42 14.04
CA GLU A 43 9.89 3.67 14.21
C GLU A 43 10.61 3.42 12.89
N GLU A 44 11.96 3.54 12.89
CA GLU A 44 12.77 3.14 11.75
C GLU A 44 12.76 1.59 11.58
N THR A 45 12.81 1.13 10.34
CA THR A 45 12.87 -0.31 10.03
C THR A 45 14.00 -1.03 10.76
N ASP A 46 13.74 -2.24 11.25
CA ASP A 46 14.73 -3.10 11.88
C ASP A 46 14.63 -4.57 11.44
N HIS A 47 15.65 -5.36 11.74
CA HIS A 47 15.71 -6.79 11.38
C HIS A 47 14.66 -7.63 12.10
N ARG A 48 14.25 -7.23 13.30
CA ARG A 48 13.23 -7.93 14.07
C ARG A 48 11.88 -7.87 13.33
N HIS A 49 11.44 -6.68 12.94
CA HIS A 49 10.17 -6.51 12.22
C HIS A 49 10.23 -7.13 10.82
N LEU A 50 11.37 -7.04 10.13
CA LEU A 50 11.55 -7.77 8.86
C LEU A 50 11.34 -9.28 9.04
N GLY A 51 11.92 -9.88 10.08
CA GLY A 51 11.68 -11.28 10.41
C GLY A 51 10.23 -11.58 10.81
N GLN A 52 9.58 -10.66 11.54
CA GLN A 52 8.19 -10.80 11.95
C GLN A 52 7.23 -10.82 10.75
N ILE A 53 7.34 -9.87 9.83
CA ILE A 53 6.44 -9.81 8.65
C ILE A 53 6.53 -11.06 7.79
N ILE A 54 7.73 -11.63 7.62
CA ILE A 54 7.93 -12.88 6.88
C ILE A 54 7.29 -14.06 7.65
N THR A 55 7.49 -14.11 8.95
CA THR A 55 6.92 -15.16 9.82
C THR A 55 5.40 -15.11 9.83
N TYR A 56 4.82 -13.91 9.90
CA TYR A 56 3.36 -13.73 9.92
C TYR A 56 2.75 -14.07 8.58
N ALA A 57 3.37 -13.65 7.49
CA ALA A 57 2.94 -14.00 6.14
C ALA A 57 2.91 -15.53 5.96
N ALA A 58 3.98 -16.23 6.34
CA ALA A 58 4.04 -17.68 6.28
C ALA A 58 2.98 -18.35 7.17
N GLY A 59 2.81 -17.88 8.40
CA GLY A 59 1.87 -18.45 9.37
C GLY A 59 0.38 -18.27 9.01
N LYS A 60 0.03 -17.17 8.37
CA LYS A 60 -1.33 -16.88 7.87
C LYS A 60 -1.54 -17.29 6.41
N GLY A 61 -0.48 -17.69 5.70
CA GLY A 61 -0.51 -17.93 4.26
C GLY A 61 -0.89 -16.68 3.51
N ALA A 62 -0.36 -15.52 3.94
CA ALA A 62 -0.66 -14.25 3.31
C ALA A 62 0.14 -14.09 2.02
N GLU A 63 -0.52 -13.62 0.98
CA GLU A 63 0.06 -13.33 -0.33
C GLU A 63 0.56 -11.89 -0.43
N LEU A 64 0.01 -10.97 0.38
CA LEU A 64 0.45 -9.60 0.45
C LEU A 64 0.89 -9.22 1.86
N VAL A 65 2.00 -8.48 1.91
CA VAL A 65 2.54 -7.92 3.15
C VAL A 65 2.70 -6.41 2.99
N VAL A 66 2.17 -5.65 3.93
CA VAL A 66 2.29 -4.19 3.98
C VAL A 66 3.00 -3.82 5.27
N TRP A 67 4.23 -3.35 5.14
CA TRP A 67 5.03 -2.87 6.28
C TRP A 67 5.02 -1.35 6.32
N ILE A 68 4.38 -0.78 7.34
CA ILE A 68 4.26 0.66 7.53
C ILE A 68 5.25 1.09 8.61
N VAL A 69 6.10 2.04 8.28
CA VAL A 69 7.20 2.50 9.14
C VAL A 69 7.26 4.01 9.22
N ALA A 70 7.86 4.57 10.28
CA ALA A 70 8.16 5.99 10.33
C ALA A 70 9.30 6.35 9.37
N LYS A 71 10.28 5.44 9.20
CA LYS A 71 11.40 5.60 8.28
C LYS A 71 11.94 4.27 7.80
N ALA A 72 12.16 4.15 6.51
CA ALA A 72 12.82 2.99 5.90
C ALA A 72 14.32 3.26 5.75
N ASN A 73 15.17 2.33 6.22
CA ASN A 73 16.59 2.38 5.88
C ASN A 73 16.89 1.65 4.56
N ASP A 74 18.01 2.00 3.93
CA ASP A 74 18.36 1.49 2.60
C ASP A 74 18.55 -0.04 2.58
N GLN A 75 19.04 -0.64 3.67
CA GLN A 75 19.26 -2.09 3.74
C GLN A 75 17.94 -2.87 3.75
N HIS A 76 16.93 -2.38 4.49
CA HIS A 76 15.61 -3.01 4.50
C HIS A 76 14.82 -2.74 3.24
N LYS A 77 15.01 -1.56 2.64
CA LYS A 77 14.48 -1.27 1.31
C LYS A 77 14.99 -2.29 0.29
N GLN A 78 16.31 -2.49 0.21
CA GLN A 78 16.92 -3.50 -0.66
C GLN A 78 16.45 -4.93 -0.34
N ALA A 79 16.20 -5.25 0.94
CA ALA A 79 15.67 -6.55 1.32
C ALA A 79 14.24 -6.77 0.80
N ILE A 80 13.38 -5.76 0.88
CA ILE A 80 12.01 -5.84 0.34
C ILE A 80 12.02 -5.90 -1.19
N GLU A 81 12.87 -5.11 -1.86
CA GLU A 81 13.08 -5.19 -3.30
C GLU A 81 13.51 -6.61 -3.71
N TRP A 82 14.50 -7.18 -3.03
CA TRP A 82 14.97 -8.55 -3.27
C TRP A 82 13.86 -9.60 -3.06
N LEU A 83 13.04 -9.47 -2.02
CA LEU A 83 11.89 -10.36 -1.81
C LEU A 83 10.90 -10.26 -2.99
N ASN A 84 10.59 -9.05 -3.46
CA ASN A 84 9.70 -8.84 -4.59
C ASN A 84 10.25 -9.39 -5.92
N GLU A 85 11.57 -9.48 -6.07
CA GLU A 85 12.22 -10.03 -7.25
C GLU A 85 12.30 -11.57 -7.23
N HIS A 86 12.39 -12.18 -6.04
CA HIS A 86 12.70 -13.60 -5.86
C HIS A 86 11.52 -14.44 -5.35
N THR A 87 10.36 -13.81 -5.12
CA THR A 87 9.10 -14.53 -4.84
C THR A 87 8.23 -14.60 -6.09
N ASP A 88 7.31 -15.55 -6.11
CA ASP A 88 6.35 -15.70 -7.21
C ASP A 88 5.45 -14.45 -7.30
N SER A 89 4.87 -14.22 -8.47
CA SER A 89 3.99 -13.07 -8.76
C SER A 89 2.70 -13.02 -7.90
N GLU A 90 2.39 -14.11 -7.20
CA GLU A 90 1.28 -14.17 -6.26
C GLU A 90 1.61 -13.45 -4.94
N PHE A 91 2.91 -13.36 -4.60
CA PHE A 91 3.38 -12.70 -3.39
C PHE A 91 3.82 -11.26 -3.67
N GLY A 92 3.57 -10.39 -2.69
CA GLY A 92 3.97 -9.01 -2.80
C GLY A 92 4.26 -8.37 -1.45
N PHE A 93 5.33 -7.57 -1.41
CA PHE A 93 5.76 -6.85 -0.23
C PHE A 93 5.75 -5.36 -0.50
N PHE A 94 5.01 -4.61 0.32
CA PHE A 94 5.02 -3.16 0.34
C PHE A 94 5.82 -2.67 1.54
N LEU A 95 6.65 -1.66 1.31
CA LEU A 95 7.27 -0.86 2.35
C LEU A 95 6.75 0.57 2.20
N ILE A 96 6.13 1.10 3.24
CA ILE A 96 5.43 2.39 3.21
C ILE A 96 5.92 3.23 4.39
N GLU A 97 6.39 4.43 4.11
CA GLU A 97 6.64 5.43 5.16
C GLU A 97 5.36 6.20 5.47
N ILE A 98 5.11 6.42 6.76
CA ILE A 98 4.04 7.28 7.24
C ILE A 98 4.62 8.55 7.84
N GLU A 99 4.15 9.69 7.36
CA GLU A 99 4.45 11.02 7.91
C GLU A 99 3.19 11.71 8.40
N VAL A 100 3.33 12.59 9.37
CA VAL A 100 2.23 13.41 9.84
C VAL A 100 2.45 14.85 9.39
N LEU A 101 1.58 15.33 8.52
CA LEU A 101 1.62 16.67 8.00
C LEU A 101 0.64 17.59 8.75
N LYS A 102 1.08 18.81 9.01
CA LYS A 102 0.24 19.86 9.58
C LYS A 102 0.55 21.19 8.91
N ILE A 103 -0.46 21.93 8.50
CA ILE A 103 -0.34 23.27 7.93
C ILE A 103 -0.94 24.26 8.91
N GLY A 104 -0.08 25.11 9.50
CA GLY A 104 -0.49 26.09 10.51
C GLY A 104 -1.21 25.42 11.69
N ASP A 105 -2.42 25.89 12.00
CA ASP A 105 -3.27 25.35 13.08
C ASP A 105 -4.29 24.31 12.59
N SER A 106 -4.11 23.76 11.37
CA SER A 106 -4.98 22.71 10.85
C SER A 106 -4.87 21.40 11.66
N MET A 107 -5.85 20.53 11.52
CA MET A 107 -5.73 19.17 12.00
C MET A 107 -4.56 18.48 11.28
N ALA A 108 -3.82 17.65 12.02
CA ALA A 108 -2.76 16.82 11.46
C ALA A 108 -3.35 15.74 10.54
N ALA A 109 -2.73 15.50 9.40
CA ALA A 109 -3.13 14.48 8.44
C ALA A 109 -1.98 13.50 8.18
N PRO A 110 -2.23 12.18 8.15
CA PRO A 110 -1.21 11.22 7.75
C PRO A 110 -0.98 11.29 6.24
N GLN A 111 0.28 11.22 5.85
CA GLN A 111 0.72 11.02 4.48
C GLN A 111 1.45 9.69 4.39
N PHE A 112 1.11 8.87 3.39
CA PHE A 112 1.74 7.59 3.13
C PHE A 112 2.58 7.69 1.85
N ASN A 113 3.87 7.35 1.97
CA ASN A 113 4.82 7.34 0.87
C ASN A 113 5.24 5.90 0.58
N ILE A 114 4.88 5.36 -0.57
CA ILE A 114 5.30 4.01 -0.97
C ILE A 114 6.78 4.05 -1.33
N VAL A 115 7.60 3.38 -0.51
CA VAL A 115 9.05 3.26 -0.69
C VAL A 115 9.38 2.10 -1.62
N GLU A 116 8.76 0.93 -1.37
CA GLU A 116 8.86 -0.26 -2.22
C GLU A 116 7.49 -0.91 -2.44
N ARG A 117 7.33 -1.52 -3.59
CA ARG A 117 6.12 -2.22 -4.02
C ARG A 117 6.44 -3.41 -4.91
N PRO A 118 5.55 -4.41 -4.99
CA PRO A 118 5.75 -5.54 -5.89
C PRO A 118 5.99 -5.11 -7.34
N ASN A 119 6.89 -5.79 -8.03
CA ASN A 119 7.24 -5.56 -9.43
C ASN A 119 5.99 -5.51 -10.33
N ASP A 120 5.47 -5.64 -11.12
CA ASP A 120 4.22 -5.67 -11.92
C ASP A 120 2.92 -5.26 -11.18
N TRP A 121 2.99 -4.71 -9.96
CA TRP A 121 1.80 -4.32 -9.19
C TRP A 121 0.87 -3.37 -9.96
N ALA A 122 1.42 -2.34 -10.57
CA ALA A 122 0.64 -1.39 -11.36
C ALA A 122 -0.02 -2.03 -12.60
N LYS A 123 0.58 -3.08 -13.16
CA LYS A 123 0.00 -3.84 -14.28
C LYS A 123 -1.08 -4.80 -13.80
N ALA A 124 -0.87 -5.44 -12.65
CA ALA A 124 -1.84 -6.35 -12.03
C ALA A 124 -3.11 -5.60 -11.62
N ILE A 125 -2.99 -4.44 -10.98
CA ILE A 125 -4.14 -3.58 -10.64
C ILE A 125 -4.91 -3.18 -11.90
N LYS A 126 -4.26 -2.68 -12.95
CA LYS A 126 -4.93 -2.32 -14.20
C LYS A 126 -5.62 -3.48 -14.88
N LYS A 127 -5.14 -4.71 -14.68
CA LYS A 127 -5.73 -5.94 -15.25
C LYS A 127 -6.90 -6.47 -14.39
N ALA A 128 -6.84 -6.30 -13.06
CA ALA A 128 -7.92 -6.66 -12.13
C ALA A 128 -9.05 -5.61 -12.13
N GLU A 129 -8.71 -4.35 -12.31
CA GLU A 129 -9.63 -3.24 -12.51
C GLU A 129 -10.09 -3.19 -13.97
N GLY A 130 -11.02 -3.99 -14.35
CA GLY A 130 -12.02 -3.42 -15.27
C GLY A 130 -12.56 -2.19 -14.52
N LEU A 131 -12.11 -0.97 -14.90
CA LEU A 131 -12.31 0.34 -14.26
C LEU A 131 -13.46 0.33 -13.24
N SER A 132 -13.15 0.38 -11.94
CA SER A 132 -14.17 0.52 -10.93
C SER A 132 -14.99 1.78 -11.25
N GLU A 133 -16.27 1.82 -10.92
CA GLU A 133 -17.14 2.99 -11.19
C GLU A 133 -16.54 4.28 -10.60
N THR A 134 -15.85 4.19 -9.48
CA THR A 134 -15.12 5.30 -8.85
C THR A 134 -13.97 5.80 -9.74
N ASN A 135 -13.18 4.90 -10.31
CA ASN A 135 -12.08 5.25 -11.20
C ASN A 135 -12.55 5.83 -12.53
N LYS A 136 -13.68 5.36 -13.07
CA LYS A 136 -14.33 5.98 -14.23
C LYS A 136 -14.78 7.41 -13.93
N THR A 137 -15.31 7.66 -12.74
CA THR A 137 -15.72 8.99 -12.30
C THR A 137 -14.52 9.94 -12.15
N TYR A 138 -13.40 9.46 -11.57
CA TYR A 138 -12.16 10.25 -11.45
C TYR A 138 -11.54 10.54 -12.82
N LEU A 139 -11.51 9.57 -13.73
CA LEU A 139 -10.98 9.77 -15.08
C LEU A 139 -11.81 10.84 -15.83
N ALA A 140 -13.13 10.73 -15.81
CA ALA A 140 -14.04 11.69 -16.42
C ALA A 140 -13.89 13.11 -15.81
N TYR A 141 -13.66 13.20 -14.49
CA TYR A 141 -13.40 14.48 -13.81
C TYR A 141 -12.10 15.12 -14.32
N TRP A 142 -11.01 14.36 -14.40
CA TRP A 142 -9.72 14.89 -14.86
C TRP A 142 -9.69 15.23 -16.35
N GLU A 143 -10.38 14.47 -17.20
CA GLU A 143 -10.56 14.78 -18.61
C GLU A 143 -11.29 16.12 -18.78
N ARG A 144 -12.41 16.30 -18.05
CA ARG A 144 -13.18 17.56 -18.07
C ARG A 144 -12.40 18.74 -17.52
N TYR A 145 -11.57 18.52 -16.48
CA TYR A 145 -10.69 19.55 -15.93
C TYR A 145 -9.61 19.95 -16.94
N GLY A 146 -9.02 18.99 -17.64
CA GLY A 146 -8.04 19.23 -18.71
C GLY A 146 -8.61 20.06 -19.85
N GLU A 147 -9.84 19.79 -20.29
CA GLU A 147 -10.54 20.57 -21.32
C GLU A 147 -10.79 22.02 -20.88
N LEU A 148 -11.27 22.22 -19.64
CA LEU A 148 -11.52 23.54 -19.07
C LEU A 148 -10.22 24.35 -18.88
N ALA A 149 -9.14 23.69 -18.44
CA ALA A 149 -7.83 24.35 -18.29
C ALA A 149 -7.23 24.76 -19.65
N SER A 150 -7.41 23.93 -20.67
CA SER A 150 -6.94 24.22 -22.03
C SER A 150 -7.73 25.36 -22.68
N SER A 151 -9.05 25.41 -22.47
CA SER A 151 -9.90 26.50 -22.99
C SER A 151 -9.65 27.84 -22.28
N SER A 152 -9.21 27.82 -21.02
CA SER A 152 -8.88 29.04 -20.27
C SER A 152 -7.57 29.70 -20.73
N GLN A 153 -6.66 28.96 -21.38
CA GLN A 153 -5.43 29.53 -21.95
C GLN A 153 -5.65 30.29 -23.27
N GLU A 154 -6.77 30.09 -23.97
CA GLU A 154 -7.10 30.84 -25.19
C GLU A 154 -7.60 32.27 -24.92
N PHE A 155 -8.02 32.58 -23.67
CA PHE A 155 -8.52 33.92 -23.31
C PHE A 155 -7.43 34.86 -22.77
N MET A 156 -6.16 34.47 -22.74
CA MET A 156 -5.04 35.31 -22.30
C MET A 156 -4.04 35.62 -23.42
N LYS A 157 -4.52 35.82 -24.63
CA LYS A 157 -3.74 36.42 -25.72
C LYS A 157 -4.34 37.74 -26.16
#